data_1d6dd8a6c1be8a79b74f2b56fc8147ef
#
_entry.id   1d6dd8a6c1be8a79b74f2b56fc8147ef
#
_cell.length_a   1.000
_cell.length_b   1.000
_cell.length_c   1.000
_cell.angle_alpha   90.00
_cell.angle_beta   90.00
_cell.angle_gamma   90.00
#
_symmetry.space_group_name_H-M   'P 1'
#
loop_
_entity.id
_entity.type
_entity.pdbx_description
1 polymer ?
#
loop_
_entity_poly.entity_id
_entity_poly.type
_entity_poly.pdbx_seq_one_letter_code
_entity_poly.pdbx_strand_id
1 'polypeptide(L)'
;MTSEVVIRKAVSTDMDAMIELLRLLFAIETDFVFDGERQRLGLASLLQMKNTACILVAERSRQVIGMCTAQLLVSTAEGGIKAIIEDVAVREGCRGQGIGTQLLTAMEEWAVKHKAKRLDLLADRRNELALDFYQQLGWQETELICLQKKL
;
A
#
# COMPACT_ATOMS: atom_id res chain seq x y z
N MET A 1 14.43 -5.36 -23.97
CA MET A 1 14.42 -6.07 -22.67
C MET A 1 13.89 -5.16 -21.58
N THR A 2 12.87 -5.61 -20.89
CA THR A 2 12.40 -4.91 -19.69
C THR A 2 13.35 -5.22 -18.53
N SER A 3 13.81 -4.19 -17.83
CA SER A 3 14.64 -4.36 -16.64
C SER A 3 13.82 -5.06 -15.54
N GLU A 4 14.50 -5.82 -14.70
CA GLU A 4 13.90 -6.50 -13.57
C GLU A 4 13.32 -5.50 -12.56
N VAL A 5 12.19 -5.84 -11.98
CA VAL A 5 11.57 -5.09 -10.87
C VAL A 5 12.11 -5.61 -9.55
N VAL A 6 12.60 -4.70 -8.73
CA VAL A 6 13.07 -5.01 -7.37
C VAL A 6 12.09 -4.42 -6.36
N ILE A 7 11.61 -5.25 -5.43
CA ILE A 7 10.79 -4.81 -4.30
C ILE A 7 11.72 -4.63 -3.10
N ARG A 8 11.70 -3.44 -2.52
CA ARG A 8 12.55 -3.12 -1.36
C ARG A 8 11.84 -2.15 -0.42
N LYS A 9 12.37 -2.02 0.78
CA LYS A 9 11.88 -1.00 1.72
C LYS A 9 12.22 0.39 1.18
N ALA A 10 11.28 1.32 1.36
CA ALA A 10 11.48 2.71 1.00
C ALA A 10 12.52 3.36 1.92
N VAL A 11 13.25 4.31 1.36
CA VAL A 11 14.19 5.17 2.08
C VAL A 11 13.82 6.63 1.84
N SER A 12 14.42 7.55 2.59
CA SER A 12 14.05 8.98 2.54
C SER A 12 14.19 9.60 1.15
N THR A 13 15.13 9.12 0.33
CA THR A 13 15.32 9.61 -1.04
C THR A 13 14.22 9.19 -2.02
N ASP A 14 13.34 8.26 -1.60
CA ASP A 14 12.18 7.86 -2.41
C ASP A 14 10.98 8.79 -2.23
N MET A 15 11.07 9.77 -1.35
CA MET A 15 9.94 10.60 -0.93
C MET A 15 9.19 11.24 -2.10
N ASP A 16 9.90 11.92 -2.99
CA ASP A 16 9.25 12.63 -4.09
C ASP A 16 8.55 11.67 -5.06
N ALA A 17 9.16 10.51 -5.33
CA ALA A 17 8.55 9.49 -6.18
C ALA A 17 7.28 8.92 -5.53
N MET A 18 7.30 8.69 -4.22
CA MET A 18 6.13 8.20 -3.49
C MET A 18 5.00 9.23 -3.47
N ILE A 19 5.31 10.50 -3.27
CA ILE A 19 4.31 11.58 -3.31
C ILE A 19 3.64 11.63 -4.70
N GLU A 20 4.41 11.46 -5.76
CA GLU A 20 3.85 11.43 -7.11
C GLU A 20 2.93 10.24 -7.32
N LEU A 21 3.27 9.07 -6.80
CA LEU A 21 2.39 7.90 -6.84
C LEU A 21 1.08 8.15 -6.07
N LEU A 22 1.16 8.80 -4.90
CA LEU A 22 -0.03 9.15 -4.13
C LEU A 22 -0.89 10.19 -4.86
N ARG A 23 -0.28 11.14 -5.57
CA ARG A 23 -1.02 12.09 -6.41
C ARG A 23 -1.86 11.36 -7.47
N LEU A 24 -1.28 10.36 -8.10
CA LEU A 24 -1.99 9.54 -9.10
C LEU A 24 -3.09 8.70 -8.46
N LEU A 25 -2.81 8.12 -7.29
CA LEU A 25 -3.79 7.31 -6.56
C LEU A 25 -5.00 8.13 -6.13
N PHE A 26 -4.78 9.31 -5.55
CA PHE A 26 -5.86 10.17 -5.04
C PHE A 26 -6.67 10.83 -6.17
N ALA A 27 -6.15 10.86 -7.38
CA ALA A 27 -6.93 11.25 -8.56
C ALA A 27 -7.99 10.20 -8.91
N ILE A 28 -7.77 8.93 -8.54
CA ILE A 28 -8.70 7.83 -8.75
C ILE A 28 -9.64 7.69 -7.55
N GLU A 29 -9.11 7.77 -6.32
CA GLU A 29 -9.85 7.65 -5.07
C GLU A 29 -10.43 9.01 -4.68
N THR A 30 -11.71 9.24 -4.98
CA THR A 30 -12.36 10.55 -4.82
C THR A 30 -12.61 10.94 -3.36
N ASP A 31 -12.46 10.03 -2.41
CA ASP A 31 -12.61 10.32 -0.98
C ASP A 31 -11.47 11.15 -0.41
N PHE A 32 -10.36 11.27 -1.15
CA PHE A 32 -9.16 11.95 -0.69
C PHE A 32 -8.82 13.11 -1.62
N VAL A 33 -8.26 14.16 -1.01
CA VAL A 33 -7.73 15.33 -1.73
C VAL A 33 -6.21 15.28 -1.63
N PHE A 34 -5.54 15.39 -2.78
CA PHE A 34 -4.09 15.44 -2.79
C PHE A 34 -3.58 16.76 -2.20
N ASP A 35 -2.65 16.66 -1.28
CA ASP A 35 -1.90 17.78 -0.69
C ASP A 35 -0.50 17.25 -0.40
N GLY A 36 0.46 17.59 -1.26
CA GLY A 36 1.81 17.03 -1.22
C GLY A 36 2.51 17.15 0.13
N GLU A 37 2.28 18.24 0.86
CA GLU A 37 2.88 18.40 2.18
C GLU A 37 2.29 17.44 3.22
N ARG A 38 0.97 17.22 3.18
CA ARG A 38 0.31 16.22 4.05
C ARG A 38 0.84 14.83 3.78
N GLN A 39 0.94 14.45 2.52
CA GLN A 39 1.46 13.14 2.16
C GLN A 39 2.93 13.00 2.57
N ARG A 40 3.72 14.05 2.43
CA ARG A 40 5.11 14.07 2.90
C ARG A 40 5.20 13.82 4.40
N LEU A 41 4.39 14.49 5.20
CA LEU A 41 4.35 14.31 6.65
C LEU A 41 3.94 12.89 7.02
N GLY A 42 2.91 12.34 6.38
CA GLY A 42 2.47 10.97 6.62
C GLY A 42 3.53 9.94 6.29
N LEU A 43 4.16 10.05 5.12
CA LEU A 43 5.22 9.14 4.70
C LEU A 43 6.45 9.25 5.62
N ALA A 44 6.83 10.45 6.01
CA ALA A 44 7.94 10.65 6.96
C ALA A 44 7.66 9.97 8.30
N SER A 45 6.43 10.08 8.79
CA SER A 45 6.03 9.40 10.03
C SER A 45 6.13 7.89 9.88
N LEU A 46 5.65 7.32 8.79
CA LEU A 46 5.73 5.88 8.53
C LEU A 46 7.19 5.41 8.44
N LEU A 47 8.05 6.18 7.78
CA LEU A 47 9.48 5.84 7.69
C LEU A 47 10.18 5.79 9.05
N GLN A 48 9.69 6.56 10.02
CA GLN A 48 10.22 6.55 11.40
C GLN A 48 9.70 5.38 12.22
N MET A 49 8.56 4.80 11.88
CA MET A 49 7.91 3.71 12.63
C MET A 49 8.47 2.35 12.23
N LYS A 50 9.77 2.16 12.37
CA LYS A 50 10.51 1.01 11.82
C LYS A 50 10.03 -0.36 12.32
N ASN A 51 9.45 -0.44 13.50
CA ASN A 51 9.02 -1.70 14.11
C ASN A 51 7.54 -2.01 13.88
N THR A 52 6.73 -1.02 13.53
CA THR A 52 5.27 -1.16 13.43
C THR A 52 4.69 -0.73 12.09
N ALA A 53 5.51 -0.21 11.21
CA ALA A 53 5.09 0.18 9.87
C ALA A 53 6.13 -0.25 8.83
N CYS A 54 5.68 -0.36 7.59
CA CYS A 54 6.54 -0.69 6.47
C CYS A 54 6.04 0.03 5.23
N ILE A 55 6.96 0.63 4.49
CA ILE A 55 6.70 1.12 3.14
C ILE A 55 7.56 0.29 2.20
N LEU A 56 6.94 -0.34 1.22
CA LEU A 56 7.64 -1.03 0.15
C LEU A 56 7.51 -0.23 -1.14
N VAL A 57 8.58 -0.20 -1.91
CA VAL A 57 8.59 0.38 -3.25
C VAL A 57 9.02 -0.68 -4.26
N ALA A 58 8.50 -0.54 -5.46
CA ALA A 58 8.92 -1.31 -6.63
C ALA A 58 9.81 -0.42 -7.47
N GLU A 59 11.03 -0.86 -7.72
CA GLU A 59 12.04 -0.12 -8.48
C GLU A 59 12.38 -0.84 -9.76
N ARG A 60 12.40 -0.11 -10.87
CA ARG A 60 12.88 -0.58 -12.18
C ARG A 60 13.77 0.49 -12.78
N SER A 61 14.95 0.09 -13.22
CA SER A 61 15.91 1.03 -13.85
C SER A 61 16.17 2.28 -12.99
N ARG A 62 16.33 2.08 -11.67
CA ARG A 62 16.54 3.13 -10.67
C ARG A 62 15.38 4.12 -10.51
N GLN A 63 14.20 3.76 -10.99
CA GLN A 63 12.99 4.57 -10.80
C GLN A 63 11.97 3.81 -9.97
N VAL A 64 11.38 4.49 -9.01
CA VAL A 64 10.28 3.97 -8.22
C VAL A 64 9.01 4.04 -9.07
N ILE A 65 8.41 2.88 -9.33
CA ILE A 65 7.24 2.74 -10.20
C ILE A 65 6.01 2.22 -9.48
N GLY A 66 6.14 1.86 -8.21
CA GLY A 66 5.02 1.40 -7.39
C GLY A 66 5.36 1.47 -5.92
N MET A 67 4.34 1.41 -5.09
CA MET A 67 4.46 1.43 -3.64
C MET A 67 3.29 0.76 -2.96
N CYS A 68 3.47 0.40 -1.69
CA CYS A 68 2.39 0.14 -0.75
C CYS A 68 2.87 0.40 0.67
N THR A 69 1.93 0.66 1.58
CA THR A 69 2.22 0.88 2.99
C THR A 69 1.47 -0.13 3.85
N ALA A 70 2.00 -0.43 5.03
CA ALA A 70 1.30 -1.25 6.02
C ALA A 70 1.66 -0.81 7.42
N GLN A 71 0.71 -0.99 8.33
CA GLN A 71 0.90 -0.75 9.75
C GLN A 71 0.37 -1.92 10.54
N LEU A 72 1.05 -2.25 11.65
CA LEU A 72 0.64 -3.31 12.57
C LEU A 72 -0.30 -2.72 13.62
N LEU A 73 -1.39 -3.43 13.89
CA LEU A 73 -2.38 -3.07 14.90
C LEU A 73 -2.68 -4.31 15.76
N VAL A 74 -3.09 -4.08 17.00
CA VAL A 74 -3.61 -5.16 17.84
C VAL A 74 -5.05 -5.42 17.45
N SER A 75 -5.38 -6.69 17.23
CA SER A 75 -6.73 -7.15 16.95
C SER A 75 -7.24 -8.01 18.08
N THR A 76 -8.30 -7.59 18.72
CA THR A 76 -8.96 -8.39 19.78
C THR A 76 -9.60 -9.64 19.17
N ALA A 77 -10.13 -9.53 17.97
CA ALA A 77 -10.74 -10.66 17.27
C ALA A 77 -9.73 -11.77 16.99
N GLU A 78 -8.51 -11.41 16.63
CA GLU A 78 -7.43 -12.36 16.36
C GLU A 78 -6.66 -12.77 17.61
N GLY A 79 -6.83 -12.01 18.69
CA GLY A 79 -6.02 -12.19 19.89
C GLY A 79 -4.53 -11.93 19.67
N GLY A 80 -4.21 -11.00 18.77
CA GLY A 80 -2.82 -10.73 18.41
C GLY A 80 -2.71 -9.57 17.43
N ILE A 81 -1.78 -9.67 16.50
CA ILE A 81 -1.47 -8.61 15.55
C ILE A 81 -2.21 -8.82 14.23
N LYS A 82 -2.69 -7.73 13.65
CA LYS A 82 -3.09 -7.65 12.24
C LYS A 82 -2.30 -6.55 11.56
N ALA A 83 -2.26 -6.54 10.24
CA ALA A 83 -1.71 -5.44 9.48
C ALA A 83 -2.79 -4.81 8.61
N ILE A 84 -2.78 -3.48 8.50
CA ILE A 84 -3.61 -2.77 7.54
C ILE A 84 -2.72 -2.27 6.41
N ILE A 85 -3.10 -2.59 5.17
CA ILE A 85 -2.39 -2.19 3.97
C ILE A 85 -3.11 -1.00 3.36
N GLU A 86 -2.35 0.03 3.00
CA GLU A 86 -2.86 1.23 2.34
C GLU A 86 -1.94 1.62 1.18
N ASP A 87 -2.35 2.61 0.41
CA ASP A 87 -1.53 3.29 -0.60
C ASP A 87 -0.92 2.33 -1.62
N VAL A 88 -1.68 1.35 -2.07
CA VAL A 88 -1.24 0.44 -3.13
C VAL A 88 -1.35 1.18 -4.46
N ALA A 89 -0.24 1.58 -5.01
CA ALA A 89 -0.18 2.39 -6.22
C ALA A 89 0.91 1.89 -7.16
N VAL A 90 0.58 1.83 -8.45
CA VAL A 90 1.52 1.49 -9.52
C VAL A 90 1.40 2.57 -10.59
N ARG A 91 2.56 3.04 -11.08
CA ARG A 91 2.62 4.06 -12.16
C ARG A 91 1.78 3.59 -13.34
N GLU A 92 1.03 4.52 -13.96
CA GLU A 92 0.06 4.21 -15.01
C GLU A 92 0.66 3.37 -16.14
N GLY A 93 1.77 3.73 -16.71
CA GLY A 93 2.42 2.98 -17.80
C GLY A 93 3.02 1.64 -17.39
N CYS A 94 3.00 1.29 -16.10
CA CYS A 94 3.59 0.07 -15.55
C CYS A 94 2.54 -0.92 -15.02
N ARG A 95 1.26 -0.61 -15.15
CA ARG A 95 0.17 -1.49 -14.70
C ARG A 95 0.04 -2.73 -15.61
N GLY A 96 -0.56 -3.79 -15.06
CA GLY A 96 -0.76 -5.03 -15.81
C GLY A 96 0.50 -5.86 -16.00
N GLN A 97 1.56 -5.59 -15.23
CA GLN A 97 2.86 -6.27 -15.34
C GLN A 97 3.21 -7.07 -14.07
N GLY A 98 2.25 -7.27 -13.17
CA GLY A 98 2.46 -8.06 -11.95
C GLY A 98 3.15 -7.29 -10.81
N ILE A 99 3.36 -5.99 -10.93
CA ILE A 99 4.06 -5.18 -9.92
C ILE A 99 3.24 -5.09 -8.63
N GLY A 100 1.93 -4.86 -8.74
CA GLY A 100 1.03 -4.85 -7.58
C GLY A 100 1.05 -6.18 -6.84
N THR A 101 1.05 -7.29 -7.56
CA THR A 101 1.15 -8.64 -6.98
C THR A 101 2.46 -8.81 -6.21
N GLN A 102 3.58 -8.39 -6.80
CA GLN A 102 4.89 -8.47 -6.14
C GLN A 102 4.93 -7.62 -4.87
N LEU A 103 4.38 -6.41 -4.91
CA LEU A 103 4.30 -5.53 -3.73
C LEU A 103 3.48 -6.16 -2.61
N LEU A 104 2.29 -6.67 -2.92
CA LEU A 104 1.41 -7.27 -1.92
C LEU A 104 1.98 -8.58 -1.38
N THR A 105 2.61 -9.40 -2.20
CA THR A 105 3.28 -10.63 -1.74
C THR A 105 4.42 -10.29 -0.76
N ALA A 106 5.24 -9.32 -1.09
CA ALA A 106 6.32 -8.89 -0.20
C ALA A 106 5.80 -8.29 1.10
N MET A 107 4.70 -7.54 1.03
CA MET A 107 4.09 -6.97 2.23
C MET A 107 3.46 -8.04 3.12
N GLU A 108 2.85 -9.05 2.54
CA GLU A 108 2.33 -10.22 3.27
C GLU A 108 3.47 -10.95 4.00
N GLU A 109 4.59 -11.16 3.32
CA GLU A 109 5.77 -11.77 3.94
C GLU A 109 6.28 -10.94 5.12
N TRP A 110 6.32 -9.63 4.99
CA TRP A 110 6.69 -8.73 6.08
C TRP A 110 5.73 -8.87 7.26
N ALA A 111 4.42 -8.88 6.99
CA ALA A 111 3.40 -9.01 8.01
C ALA A 111 3.51 -10.36 8.75
N VAL A 112 3.73 -11.45 8.03
CA VAL A 112 3.91 -12.79 8.60
C VAL A 112 5.14 -12.82 9.52
N LYS A 113 6.24 -12.21 9.11
CA LYS A 113 7.45 -12.11 9.94
C LYS A 113 7.18 -11.34 11.24
N HIS A 114 6.25 -10.41 11.23
CA HIS A 114 5.83 -9.64 12.41
C HIS A 114 4.65 -10.28 13.13
N LYS A 115 4.34 -11.54 12.84
CA LYS A 115 3.31 -12.36 13.51
C LYS A 115 1.88 -11.85 13.27
N ALA A 116 1.64 -11.12 12.20
CA ALA A 116 0.29 -10.73 11.84
C ALA A 116 -0.54 -11.96 11.46
N LYS A 117 -1.76 -12.03 11.97
CA LYS A 117 -2.69 -13.14 11.74
C LYS A 117 -3.72 -12.81 10.67
N ARG A 118 -3.86 -11.55 10.31
CA ARG A 118 -4.80 -11.07 9.31
C ARG A 118 -4.27 -9.81 8.66
N LEU A 119 -4.60 -9.64 7.39
CA LEU A 119 -4.37 -8.41 6.64
C LEU A 119 -5.71 -7.80 6.29
N ASP A 120 -5.85 -6.50 6.47
CA ASP A 120 -7.01 -5.74 6.02
C ASP A 120 -6.55 -4.68 5.00
N LEU A 121 -7.41 -4.34 4.07
CA LEU A 121 -7.26 -3.17 3.22
C LEU A 121 -8.62 -2.58 2.89
N LEU A 122 -8.64 -1.32 2.48
CA LEU A 122 -9.83 -0.63 2.00
C LEU A 122 -9.70 -0.45 0.49
N ALA A 123 -10.75 -0.76 -0.24
CA ALA A 123 -10.81 -0.62 -1.69
C ALA A 123 -12.07 0.15 -2.09
N ASP A 124 -11.96 0.94 -3.16
CA ASP A 124 -13.13 1.63 -3.73
C ASP A 124 -14.04 0.59 -4.38
N ARG A 125 -15.27 0.47 -3.86
CA ARG A 125 -16.26 -0.49 -4.39
C ARG A 125 -16.62 -0.25 -5.85
N ARG A 126 -16.37 0.95 -6.38
CA ARG A 126 -16.61 1.29 -7.78
C ARG A 126 -15.46 0.90 -8.70
N ASN A 127 -14.31 0.60 -8.14
CA ASN A 127 -13.12 0.19 -8.90
C ASN A 127 -13.11 -1.32 -9.09
N GLU A 128 -13.88 -1.78 -10.09
CA GLU A 128 -14.05 -3.21 -10.37
C GLU A 128 -12.72 -3.90 -10.70
N LEU A 129 -11.83 -3.22 -11.41
CA LEU A 129 -10.51 -3.78 -11.74
C LEU A 129 -9.68 -4.05 -10.49
N ALA A 130 -9.71 -3.14 -9.54
CA ALA A 130 -9.00 -3.33 -8.27
C ALA A 130 -9.61 -4.46 -7.44
N LEU A 131 -10.95 -4.53 -7.36
CA LEU A 131 -11.64 -5.59 -6.64
C LEU A 131 -11.34 -6.96 -7.24
N ASP A 132 -11.36 -7.09 -8.56
CA ASP A 132 -11.01 -8.33 -9.25
C ASP A 132 -9.56 -8.72 -8.97
N PHE A 133 -8.66 -7.74 -9.00
CA PHE A 133 -7.25 -7.94 -8.69
C PHE A 133 -7.06 -8.52 -7.27
N TYR A 134 -7.68 -7.91 -6.26
CA TYR A 134 -7.59 -8.40 -4.89
C TYR A 134 -8.22 -9.80 -4.75
N GLN A 135 -9.36 -10.02 -5.36
CA GLN A 135 -10.04 -11.32 -5.33
C GLN A 135 -9.17 -12.45 -5.88
N GLN A 136 -8.47 -12.20 -6.98
CA GLN A 136 -7.55 -13.17 -7.58
C GLN A 136 -6.37 -13.49 -6.66
N LEU A 137 -6.00 -12.58 -5.78
CA LEU A 137 -4.94 -12.77 -4.80
C LEU A 137 -5.42 -13.39 -3.48
N GLY A 138 -6.69 -13.77 -3.40
CA GLY A 138 -7.25 -14.44 -2.22
C GLY A 138 -7.90 -13.53 -1.20
N TRP A 139 -8.03 -12.23 -1.50
CA TRP A 139 -8.74 -11.29 -0.64
C TRP A 139 -10.24 -11.50 -0.74
N GLN A 140 -10.93 -11.36 0.39
CA GLN A 140 -12.38 -11.54 0.47
C GLN A 140 -13.03 -10.27 1.00
N GLU A 141 -14.15 -9.88 0.37
CA GLU A 141 -14.96 -8.77 0.86
C GLU A 141 -15.65 -9.16 2.17
N THR A 142 -15.75 -8.23 3.11
CA THR A 142 -16.44 -8.41 4.38
C THR A 142 -17.73 -7.60 4.42
N GLU A 143 -18.56 -7.82 5.46
CA GLU A 143 -19.77 -7.01 5.68
C GLU A 143 -19.46 -5.65 6.33
N LEU A 144 -18.25 -5.43 6.82
CA LEU A 144 -17.86 -4.18 7.45
C LEU A 144 -17.59 -3.10 6.42
N ILE A 145 -18.05 -1.88 6.69
CA ILE A 145 -17.77 -0.71 5.85
C ILE A 145 -16.96 0.30 6.64
N CYS A 146 -16.24 1.15 5.94
CA CYS A 146 -15.51 2.25 6.54
C CYS A 146 -16.42 3.45 6.76
N LEU A 147 -16.46 3.97 7.98
CA LEU A 147 -17.12 5.23 8.32
C LEU A 147 -16.05 6.23 8.72
N GLN A 148 -16.09 7.45 8.18
CA GLN A 148 -15.11 8.49 8.47
C GLN A 148 -15.78 9.69 9.11
N LYS A 149 -15.09 10.30 10.06
CA LYS A 149 -15.46 11.58 10.65
C LYS A 149 -14.21 12.44 10.72
N LYS A 150 -14.19 13.54 10.00
CA LYS A 150 -13.07 14.49 10.07
C LYS A 150 -13.06 15.24 11.40
N LEU A 151 -11.87 15.44 11.95
CA LEU A 151 -11.66 16.14 13.22
C LEU A 151 -10.99 17.50 12.98
#